data_d1aec48704246b8a28d88eb3e45fde88
#
_entry.id   d1aec48704246b8a28d88eb3e45fde88
#
_cell.length_a   1.000
_cell.length_b   1.000
_cell.length_c   1.000
_cell.angle_alpha   90.00
_cell.angle_beta   90.00
_cell.angle_gamma   90.00
#
_symmetry.space_group_name_H-M   'P 1'
#
loop_
_entity.id
_entity.type
_entity.pdbx_description
1 polymer ?
#
loop_
_entity_poly.entity_id
_entity_poly.type
_entity_poly.pdbx_seq_one_letter_code
_entity_poly.pdbx_strand_id
1 'polypeptide(L)'
;ASWTDVGDAVRERVPEFFDIVSIFGSPQIRHVGTIGGNIVNASPIADSIPFLMVMDAVLAIAGPHGKDRMLNINDFYLGYRKTALQPGEILTTVLFPVPTANQQLSLYKVSRRRDLDISTFTAALLLTIENETIQEARIALGAVGPTVIRVKKTEAFLKGKPFSESVMQAAGELAVDEVTPISDVRGSADFRWQLVRNVFFKFFWERRSAAAKIA
;
A
#
# COMPACT_ATOMS: atom_id res chain seq x y z
N ALA A 1 5.11 17.44 6.36
CA ALA A 1 4.11 17.76 5.33
C ALA A 1 2.74 17.25 5.79
N SER A 2 1.71 18.10 5.64
CA SER A 2 0.32 17.72 5.83
C SER A 2 -0.15 16.82 4.68
N TRP A 3 -1.32 16.19 4.82
CA TRP A 3 -1.92 15.43 3.72
C TRP A 3 -2.31 16.29 2.54
N THR A 4 -2.60 17.57 2.75
CA THR A 4 -2.82 18.55 1.67
C THR A 4 -1.53 18.77 0.88
N ASP A 5 -0.41 19.02 1.56
CA ASP A 5 0.91 19.19 0.90
C ASP A 5 1.31 17.92 0.13
N VAL A 6 1.06 16.75 0.70
CA VAL A 6 1.33 15.46 0.04
C VAL A 6 0.48 15.34 -1.23
N GLY A 7 -0.83 15.62 -1.12
CA GLY A 7 -1.76 15.58 -2.27
C GLY A 7 -1.28 16.46 -3.42
N ASP A 8 -0.89 17.70 -3.13
CA ASP A 8 -0.39 18.62 -4.15
C ASP A 8 0.92 18.14 -4.79
N ALA A 9 1.83 17.58 -3.99
CA ALA A 9 3.11 17.07 -4.49
C ALA A 9 2.99 15.83 -5.38
N VAL A 10 1.99 14.96 -5.14
CA VAL A 10 1.85 13.68 -5.86
C VAL A 10 0.81 13.73 -6.99
N ARG A 11 -0.01 14.78 -7.10
CA ARG A 11 -1.14 14.89 -8.03
C ARG A 11 -0.80 14.47 -9.46
N GLU A 12 0.30 15.01 -10.00
CA GLU A 12 0.73 14.77 -11.38
C GLU A 12 1.73 13.62 -11.50
N ARG A 13 2.45 13.33 -10.41
CA ARG A 13 3.56 12.36 -10.42
C ARG A 13 3.12 10.93 -10.11
N VAL A 14 2.13 10.78 -9.24
CA VAL A 14 1.57 9.49 -8.80
C VAL A 14 0.06 9.66 -8.60
N PRO A 15 -0.71 9.81 -9.68
CA PRO A 15 -2.15 10.09 -9.61
C PRO A 15 -2.91 9.03 -8.81
N GLU A 16 -2.50 7.77 -8.84
CA GLU A 16 -3.11 6.71 -8.05
C GLU A 16 -3.00 7.00 -6.54
N PHE A 17 -1.89 7.56 -6.09
CA PHE A 17 -1.72 7.91 -4.68
C PHE A 17 -2.49 9.20 -4.34
N PHE A 18 -2.56 10.14 -5.27
CA PHE A 18 -3.41 11.32 -5.11
C PHE A 18 -4.88 10.93 -4.91
N ASP A 19 -5.39 9.95 -5.67
CA ASP A 19 -6.76 9.46 -5.54
C ASP A 19 -7.04 8.93 -4.12
N ILE A 20 -6.11 8.18 -3.53
CA ILE A 20 -6.23 7.71 -2.14
C ILE A 20 -6.20 8.89 -1.15
N VAL A 21 -5.28 9.85 -1.33
CA VAL A 21 -5.19 11.04 -0.48
C VAL A 21 -6.46 11.89 -0.57
N SER A 22 -7.07 11.98 -1.74
CA SER A 22 -8.29 12.78 -1.98
C SER A 22 -9.51 12.31 -1.16
N ILE A 23 -9.59 11.00 -0.91
CA ILE A 23 -10.67 10.35 -0.12
C ILE A 23 -10.24 10.00 1.32
N PHE A 24 -9.00 10.34 1.70
CA PHE A 24 -8.48 10.15 3.06
C PHE A 24 -9.03 11.23 4.00
N GLY A 25 -9.84 10.82 4.97
CA GLY A 25 -10.39 11.73 5.97
C GLY A 25 -11.14 12.93 5.37
N SER A 26 -11.49 13.89 6.23
CA SER A 26 -12.07 15.16 5.81
C SER A 26 -11.00 16.17 5.37
N PRO A 27 -11.35 17.26 4.65
CA PRO A 27 -10.42 18.36 4.38
C PRO A 27 -9.74 18.88 5.65
N GLN A 28 -10.47 19.03 6.75
CA GLN A 28 -9.92 19.49 8.04
C GLN A 28 -8.84 18.54 8.56
N ILE A 29 -9.07 17.21 8.45
CA ILE A 29 -8.07 16.21 8.83
C ILE A 29 -6.85 16.30 7.92
N ARG A 30 -7.04 16.47 6.60
CA ARG A 30 -5.92 16.58 5.66
C ARG A 30 -5.06 17.82 5.86
N HIS A 31 -5.64 18.93 6.32
CA HIS A 31 -4.90 20.16 6.60
C HIS A 31 -4.00 20.06 7.83
N VAL A 32 -4.36 19.27 8.85
CA VAL A 32 -3.60 19.17 10.10
C VAL A 32 -2.87 17.84 10.27
N GLY A 33 -3.40 16.75 9.72
CA GLY A 33 -2.78 15.43 9.76
C GLY A 33 -1.54 15.38 8.87
N THR A 34 -0.49 14.69 9.32
CA THR A 34 0.77 14.58 8.60
C THR A 34 1.04 13.15 8.13
N ILE A 35 1.76 13.01 7.02
CA ILE A 35 2.22 11.68 6.55
C ILE A 35 3.11 11.01 7.59
N GLY A 36 4.02 11.74 8.23
CA GLY A 36 4.88 11.21 9.29
C GLY A 36 4.08 10.70 10.48
N GLY A 37 3.07 11.46 10.93
CA GLY A 37 2.17 11.04 12.02
C GLY A 37 1.38 9.77 11.66
N ASN A 38 0.91 9.63 10.41
CA ASN A 38 0.23 8.43 9.94
C ASN A 38 1.14 7.20 9.92
N ILE A 39 2.38 7.34 9.46
CA ILE A 39 3.38 6.27 9.45
C ILE A 39 3.70 5.82 10.87
N VAL A 40 4.03 6.76 11.77
CA VAL A 40 4.44 6.47 13.15
C VAL A 40 3.29 5.91 14.01
N ASN A 41 2.04 6.28 13.70
CA ASN A 41 0.87 5.69 14.37
C ASN A 41 0.74 4.17 14.14
N ALA A 42 1.41 3.62 13.12
CA ALA A 42 1.52 2.19 12.82
C ALA A 42 0.15 1.46 12.80
N SER A 43 -0.86 2.10 12.22
CA SER A 43 -2.19 1.48 12.09
C SER A 43 -2.17 0.40 11.01
N PRO A 44 -2.68 -0.82 11.28
CA PRO A 44 -2.78 -1.88 10.27
C PRO A 44 -3.77 -1.57 9.13
N ILE A 45 -4.57 -0.52 9.29
CA ILE A 45 -5.58 -0.07 8.30
C ILE A 45 -5.24 1.29 7.69
N ALA A 46 -3.99 1.75 7.81
CA ALA A 46 -3.55 3.02 7.22
C ALA A 46 -3.59 2.95 5.69
N ASP A 47 -4.21 3.95 5.06
CA ASP A 47 -4.44 3.99 3.61
C ASP A 47 -3.15 4.22 2.80
N SER A 48 -2.18 4.91 3.38
CA SER A 48 -0.92 5.28 2.72
C SER A 48 0.17 4.21 2.79
N ILE A 49 0.14 3.37 3.83
CA ILE A 49 1.23 2.44 4.10
C ILE A 49 1.40 1.39 3.00
N PRO A 50 0.34 0.78 2.43
CA PRO A 50 0.50 -0.16 1.32
C PRO A 50 1.26 0.45 0.14
N PHE A 51 0.92 1.69 -0.25
CA PHE A 51 1.65 2.42 -1.30
C PHE A 51 3.13 2.59 -0.96
N LEU A 52 3.44 3.12 0.21
CA LEU A 52 4.82 3.37 0.62
C LEU A 52 5.64 2.08 0.69
N MET A 53 5.04 0.96 1.09
CA MET A 53 5.70 -0.35 1.15
C MET A 53 6.03 -0.91 -0.24
N VAL A 54 5.12 -0.82 -1.22
CA VAL A 54 5.41 -1.29 -2.59
C VAL A 54 6.40 -0.38 -3.32
N MET A 55 6.49 0.90 -2.92
CA MET A 55 7.48 1.83 -3.42
C MET A 55 8.84 1.71 -2.71
N ASP A 56 8.98 0.79 -1.74
CA ASP A 56 10.17 0.64 -0.90
C ASP A 56 10.65 1.97 -0.31
N ALA A 57 9.69 2.76 0.18
CA ALA A 57 9.97 4.10 0.70
C ALA A 57 11.03 4.07 1.81
N VAL A 58 11.92 5.06 1.80
CA VAL A 58 12.98 5.23 2.78
C VAL A 58 12.59 6.33 3.77
N LEU A 59 12.70 6.03 5.04
CA LEU A 59 12.40 6.89 6.17
C LEU A 59 13.70 7.49 6.71
N ALA A 60 13.84 8.81 6.65
CA ALA A 60 14.92 9.52 7.34
C ALA A 60 14.48 9.81 8.77
N ILE A 61 15.26 9.34 9.72
CA ILE A 61 14.99 9.40 11.15
C ILE A 61 16.10 10.20 11.81
N ALA A 62 15.74 11.31 12.43
CA ALA A 62 16.66 12.11 13.24
C ALA A 62 16.71 11.53 14.66
N GLY A 63 17.91 11.29 15.14
CA GLY A 63 18.17 10.79 16.49
C GLY A 63 18.78 11.86 17.40
N PRO A 64 18.82 11.62 18.72
CA PRO A 64 19.46 12.51 19.66
C PRO A 64 20.97 12.59 19.38
N HIS A 65 21.53 13.78 19.60
CA HIS A 65 22.96 14.05 19.40
C HIS A 65 23.48 13.82 17.96
N GLY A 66 22.62 14.06 16.93
CA GLY A 66 23.01 13.92 15.53
C GLY A 66 23.17 12.47 15.05
N LYS A 67 22.59 11.50 15.74
CA LYS A 67 22.57 10.08 15.34
C LYS A 67 21.44 9.81 14.36
N ASP A 68 21.54 10.39 13.18
CA ASP A 68 20.55 10.23 12.12
C ASP A 68 20.74 8.89 11.40
N ARG A 69 19.63 8.31 10.93
CA ARG A 69 19.64 7.06 10.15
C ARG A 69 18.54 7.02 9.10
N MET A 70 18.77 6.17 8.11
CA MET A 70 17.80 5.84 7.09
C MET A 70 17.30 4.41 7.31
N LEU A 71 15.99 4.19 7.10
CA LEU A 71 15.37 2.88 7.26
C LEU A 71 14.34 2.64 6.15
N ASN A 72 14.34 1.46 5.55
CA ASN A 72 13.29 1.07 4.64
C ASN A 72 11.97 0.89 5.40
N ILE A 73 10.85 1.37 4.86
CA ILE A 73 9.55 1.27 5.51
C ILE A 73 9.13 -0.19 5.76
N ASN A 74 9.61 -1.12 4.92
CA ASN A 74 9.34 -2.55 5.09
C ASN A 74 9.96 -3.13 6.37
N ASP A 75 10.97 -2.48 6.95
CA ASP A 75 11.62 -2.85 8.20
C ASP A 75 11.15 -2.01 9.39
N PHE A 76 10.22 -1.07 9.16
CA PHE A 76 9.81 -0.10 10.18
C PHE A 76 8.78 -0.66 11.17
N TYR A 77 7.90 -1.57 10.75
CA TYR A 77 6.81 -2.10 11.58
C TYR A 77 7.21 -3.43 12.22
N LEU A 78 7.35 -3.44 13.55
CA LEU A 78 7.77 -4.60 14.33
C LEU A 78 6.59 -5.41 14.90
N GLY A 79 5.36 -4.90 14.78
CA GLY A 79 4.14 -5.51 15.28
C GLY A 79 3.02 -4.49 15.44
N TYR A 80 1.91 -4.92 16.02
CA TYR A 80 0.75 -4.06 16.20
C TYR A 80 1.13 -2.79 16.99
N ARG A 81 1.02 -1.63 16.33
CA ARG A 81 1.39 -0.31 16.87
C ARG A 81 2.82 -0.24 17.45
N LYS A 82 3.73 -1.09 16.94
CA LYS A 82 5.13 -1.06 17.29
C LYS A 82 5.97 -0.71 16.07
N THR A 83 6.82 0.30 16.23
CA THR A 83 7.74 0.77 15.19
C THR A 83 9.18 0.57 15.61
N ALA A 84 10.10 0.69 14.67
CA ALA A 84 11.55 0.65 14.90
C ALA A 84 12.12 1.95 15.44
N LEU A 85 11.30 2.98 15.73
CA LEU A 85 11.75 4.21 16.38
C LEU A 85 12.25 3.94 17.79
N GLN A 86 13.38 4.52 18.13
CA GLN A 86 13.97 4.50 19.46
C GLN A 86 13.52 5.74 20.27
N PRO A 87 13.62 5.73 21.60
CA PRO A 87 13.35 6.89 22.40
C PRO A 87 14.17 8.10 21.95
N GLY A 88 13.49 9.22 21.71
CA GLY A 88 14.10 10.48 21.26
C GLY A 88 14.31 10.57 19.73
N GLU A 89 13.97 9.54 18.95
CA GLU A 89 14.01 9.62 17.49
C GLU A 89 12.73 10.24 16.92
N ILE A 90 12.89 10.96 15.81
CA ILE A 90 11.79 11.62 15.09
C ILE A 90 11.90 11.27 13.59
N LEU A 91 10.79 10.85 12.97
CA LEU A 91 10.68 10.70 11.53
C LEU A 91 10.62 12.10 10.89
N THR A 92 11.62 12.45 10.07
CA THR A 92 11.76 13.77 9.48
C THR A 92 11.37 13.82 8.01
N THR A 93 11.72 12.76 7.23
CA THR A 93 11.51 12.75 5.79
C THR A 93 11.07 11.36 5.32
N VAL A 94 10.20 11.34 4.33
CA VAL A 94 9.78 10.13 3.62
C VAL A 94 10.18 10.30 2.16
N LEU A 95 11.02 9.40 1.67
CA LEU A 95 11.52 9.37 0.30
C LEU A 95 10.96 8.15 -0.42
N PHE A 96 10.42 8.32 -1.61
CA PHE A 96 10.00 7.21 -2.45
C PHE A 96 10.19 7.55 -3.93
N PRO A 97 10.50 6.56 -4.78
CA PRO A 97 10.60 6.78 -6.21
C PRO A 97 9.23 7.04 -6.83
N VAL A 98 9.20 7.64 -8.02
CA VAL A 98 7.99 7.71 -8.85
C VAL A 98 7.93 6.44 -9.70
N PRO A 99 6.75 5.82 -9.91
CA PRO A 99 6.61 4.66 -10.78
C PRO A 99 7.13 4.95 -12.20
N THR A 100 7.79 3.97 -12.80
CA THR A 100 8.30 4.04 -14.17
C THR A 100 7.21 3.60 -15.17
N ALA A 101 7.41 3.91 -16.47
CA ALA A 101 6.41 3.66 -17.51
C ALA A 101 6.03 2.16 -17.68
N ASN A 102 6.95 1.23 -17.37
CA ASN A 102 6.70 -0.21 -17.40
C ASN A 102 6.13 -0.78 -16.09
N GLN A 103 5.94 0.07 -15.07
CA GLN A 103 5.32 -0.29 -13.81
C GLN A 103 3.83 0.05 -13.82
N GLN A 104 3.02 -0.92 -13.44
CA GLN A 104 1.58 -0.77 -13.28
C GLN A 104 1.25 -0.73 -11.79
N LEU A 105 0.85 0.44 -11.31
CA LEU A 105 0.45 0.66 -9.92
C LEU A 105 -1.08 0.71 -9.81
N SER A 106 -1.66 0.00 -8.88
CA SER A 106 -3.05 0.20 -8.43
C SER A 106 -3.12 0.25 -6.92
N LEU A 107 -3.91 1.17 -6.42
CA LEU A 107 -4.18 1.33 -5.00
C LEU A 107 -5.67 1.14 -4.74
N TYR A 108 -5.99 0.40 -3.68
CA TYR A 108 -7.37 0.07 -3.32
C TYR A 108 -7.66 0.45 -1.88
N LYS A 109 -8.77 1.14 -1.69
CA LYS A 109 -9.38 1.42 -0.40
C LYS A 109 -10.81 0.88 -0.44
N VAL A 110 -11.09 -0.10 0.41
CA VAL A 110 -12.43 -0.65 0.58
C VAL A 110 -12.97 -0.17 1.92
N SER A 111 -14.10 0.51 1.89
CA SER A 111 -14.80 1.05 3.05
C SER A 111 -16.31 1.06 2.81
N ARG A 112 -17.12 1.22 3.87
CA ARG A 112 -18.59 1.24 3.73
C ARG A 112 -19.10 2.44 2.94
N ARG A 113 -18.43 3.59 3.09
CA ARG A 113 -18.70 4.80 2.33
C ARG A 113 -17.49 5.11 1.45
N ARG A 114 -17.71 5.85 0.37
CA ARG A 114 -16.65 6.19 -0.60
C ARG A 114 -15.54 7.02 0.05
N ASP A 115 -15.92 7.99 0.87
CA ASP A 115 -15.00 8.90 1.55
C ASP A 115 -15.39 9.04 3.03
N LEU A 116 -14.58 9.78 3.80
CA LEU A 116 -14.79 10.05 5.23
C LEU A 116 -14.98 8.79 6.08
N ASP A 117 -14.44 7.66 5.62
CA ASP A 117 -14.60 6.39 6.31
C ASP A 117 -13.27 5.67 6.51
N ILE A 118 -13.19 4.92 7.61
CA ILE A 118 -12.04 4.08 7.93
C ILE A 118 -12.10 2.84 7.04
N SER A 119 -10.95 2.45 6.50
CA SER A 119 -10.86 1.30 5.61
C SER A 119 -11.18 -0.01 6.31
N THR A 120 -11.95 -0.86 5.62
CA THR A 120 -12.11 -2.27 5.94
C THR A 120 -10.93 -3.10 5.44
N PHE A 121 -10.38 -2.67 4.27
CA PHE A 121 -9.25 -3.30 3.60
C PHE A 121 -8.54 -2.26 2.74
N THR A 122 -7.22 -2.37 2.65
CA THR A 122 -6.40 -1.56 1.74
C THR A 122 -5.42 -2.45 1.00
N ALA A 123 -5.10 -2.10 -0.24
CA ALA A 123 -4.10 -2.83 -1.01
C ALA A 123 -3.33 -1.90 -1.94
N ALA A 124 -2.07 -2.25 -2.18
CA ALA A 124 -1.26 -1.69 -3.24
C ALA A 124 -0.64 -2.84 -4.03
N LEU A 125 -0.80 -2.81 -5.35
CA LEU A 125 -0.18 -3.73 -6.28
C LEU A 125 0.67 -2.91 -7.25
N LEU A 126 1.96 -3.22 -7.31
CA LEU A 126 2.93 -2.64 -8.24
C LEU A 126 3.60 -3.79 -9.00
N LEU A 127 3.31 -3.91 -10.29
CA LEU A 127 3.86 -4.92 -11.16
C LEU A 127 4.70 -4.27 -12.26
N THR A 128 5.92 -4.74 -12.46
CA THR A 128 6.72 -4.44 -13.66
C THR A 128 6.41 -5.49 -14.70
N ILE A 129 5.87 -5.07 -15.86
CA ILE A 129 5.43 -5.99 -16.92
C ILE A 129 6.15 -5.64 -18.21
N GLU A 130 6.77 -6.65 -18.81
CA GLU A 130 7.44 -6.55 -20.11
C GLU A 130 7.06 -7.75 -20.97
N ASN A 131 6.65 -7.50 -22.20
CA ASN A 131 6.23 -8.54 -23.15
C ASN A 131 5.22 -9.54 -22.53
N GLU A 132 4.16 -9.00 -21.88
CA GLU A 132 3.12 -9.80 -21.20
C GLU A 132 3.66 -10.70 -20.06
N THR A 133 4.89 -10.48 -19.60
CA THR A 133 5.53 -11.24 -18.52
C THR A 133 5.79 -10.34 -17.33
N ILE A 134 5.43 -10.80 -16.13
CA ILE A 134 5.67 -10.11 -14.87
C ILE A 134 7.15 -10.27 -14.49
N GLN A 135 7.93 -9.19 -14.59
CA GLN A 135 9.34 -9.17 -14.22
C GLN A 135 9.53 -9.02 -12.72
N GLU A 136 8.70 -8.19 -12.09
CA GLU A 136 8.69 -7.94 -10.65
C GLU A 136 7.27 -7.69 -10.18
N ALA A 137 6.97 -8.15 -8.97
CA ALA A 137 5.73 -7.83 -8.27
C ALA A 137 6.05 -7.37 -6.85
N ARG A 138 5.40 -6.28 -6.41
CA ARG A 138 5.40 -5.78 -5.04
C ARG A 138 3.95 -5.57 -4.62
N ILE A 139 3.54 -6.24 -3.54
CA ILE A 139 2.14 -6.28 -3.16
C ILE A 139 2.03 -6.11 -1.65
N ALA A 140 1.35 -5.06 -1.21
CA ALA A 140 1.13 -4.77 0.20
C ALA A 140 -0.37 -4.72 0.52
N LEU A 141 -0.74 -5.37 1.61
CA LEU A 141 -2.14 -5.51 2.04
C LEU A 141 -2.31 -5.00 3.47
N GLY A 142 -3.34 -4.19 3.69
CA GLY A 142 -3.72 -3.67 5.00
C GLY A 142 -5.03 -4.23 5.51
N ALA A 143 -5.23 -4.22 6.82
CA ALA A 143 -6.36 -4.82 7.56
C ALA A 143 -6.41 -6.35 7.49
N VAL A 144 -5.30 -7.00 7.19
CA VAL A 144 -5.20 -8.45 7.03
C VAL A 144 -4.20 -9.10 8.00
N GLY A 145 -3.72 -8.35 8.97
CA GLY A 145 -2.76 -8.77 9.98
C GLY A 145 -2.54 -7.69 11.03
N PRO A 146 -1.61 -7.87 11.96
CA PRO A 146 -1.31 -6.88 13.00
C PRO A 146 -0.63 -5.62 12.45
N THR A 147 -0.06 -5.68 11.25
CA THR A 147 0.53 -4.58 10.49
C THR A 147 0.05 -4.65 9.04
N VAL A 148 0.30 -3.62 8.25
CA VAL A 148 0.31 -3.75 6.79
C VAL A 148 1.46 -4.67 6.42
N ILE A 149 1.26 -5.61 5.52
CA ILE A 149 2.24 -6.64 5.16
C ILE A 149 2.49 -6.70 3.66
N ARG A 150 3.71 -7.09 3.28
CA ARG A 150 4.05 -7.53 1.91
C ARG A 150 3.83 -9.03 1.80
N VAL A 151 3.07 -9.47 0.79
CA VAL A 151 2.82 -10.90 0.51
C VAL A 151 3.97 -11.50 -0.32
N LYS A 152 5.10 -11.74 0.34
CA LYS A 152 6.39 -12.08 -0.29
C LYS A 152 6.38 -13.41 -1.07
N LYS A 153 5.64 -14.42 -0.63
CA LYS A 153 5.50 -15.69 -1.35
C LYS A 153 4.73 -15.49 -2.65
N THR A 154 3.66 -14.71 -2.58
CA THR A 154 2.84 -14.35 -3.76
C THR A 154 3.65 -13.50 -4.74
N GLU A 155 4.43 -12.54 -4.28
CA GLU A 155 5.34 -11.74 -5.12
C GLU A 155 6.34 -12.65 -5.85
N ALA A 156 6.96 -13.58 -5.13
CA ALA A 156 7.91 -14.55 -5.71
C ALA A 156 7.24 -15.49 -6.72
N PHE A 157 6.01 -15.94 -6.45
CA PHE A 157 5.22 -16.75 -7.37
C PHE A 157 4.95 -16.05 -8.70
N LEU A 158 4.62 -14.75 -8.66
CA LEU A 158 4.28 -13.96 -9.83
C LEU A 158 5.47 -13.69 -10.75
N LYS A 159 6.67 -13.61 -10.19
CA LYS A 159 7.90 -13.30 -10.96
C LYS A 159 8.14 -14.32 -12.05
N GLY A 160 8.32 -13.84 -13.30
CA GLY A 160 8.55 -14.66 -14.50
C GLY A 160 7.29 -15.32 -15.06
N LYS A 161 6.10 -15.09 -14.48
CA LYS A 161 4.84 -15.63 -14.97
C LYS A 161 4.20 -14.70 -16.02
N PRO A 162 3.39 -15.26 -16.94
CA PRO A 162 2.60 -14.43 -17.84
C PRO A 162 1.58 -13.60 -17.07
N PHE A 163 1.36 -12.36 -17.49
CA PHE A 163 0.29 -11.53 -16.95
C PHE A 163 -1.06 -12.00 -17.53
N SER A 164 -1.64 -13.01 -16.90
CA SER A 164 -2.89 -13.65 -17.31
C SER A 164 -3.88 -13.77 -16.16
N GLU A 165 -5.15 -13.92 -16.51
CA GLU A 165 -6.24 -14.08 -15.54
C GLU A 165 -5.99 -15.24 -14.58
N SER A 166 -5.64 -16.41 -15.12
CA SER A 166 -5.40 -17.63 -14.33
C SER A 166 -4.22 -17.49 -13.37
N VAL A 167 -3.14 -16.80 -13.79
CA VAL A 167 -1.99 -16.53 -12.91
C VAL A 167 -2.38 -15.56 -11.80
N MET A 168 -3.15 -14.51 -12.09
CA MET A 168 -3.59 -13.56 -11.08
C MET A 168 -4.61 -14.17 -10.12
N GLN A 169 -5.49 -15.07 -10.58
CA GLN A 169 -6.36 -15.85 -9.69
C GLN A 169 -5.54 -16.76 -8.75
N ALA A 170 -4.58 -17.50 -9.28
CA ALA A 170 -3.70 -18.35 -8.46
C ALA A 170 -2.89 -17.54 -7.43
N ALA A 171 -2.45 -16.33 -7.79
CA ALA A 171 -1.80 -15.41 -6.87
C ALA A 171 -2.74 -14.96 -5.74
N GLY A 172 -4.00 -14.69 -6.03
CA GLY A 172 -5.02 -14.36 -5.03
C GLY A 172 -5.24 -15.49 -4.02
N GLU A 173 -5.31 -16.73 -4.49
CA GLU A 173 -5.44 -17.91 -3.60
C GLU A 173 -4.18 -18.06 -2.72
N LEU A 174 -2.99 -17.91 -3.28
CA LEU A 174 -1.74 -18.00 -2.52
C LEU A 174 -1.62 -16.89 -1.47
N ALA A 175 -2.06 -15.67 -1.78
CA ALA A 175 -2.01 -14.54 -0.87
C ALA A 175 -2.87 -14.75 0.39
N VAL A 176 -3.94 -15.55 0.31
CA VAL A 176 -4.78 -15.91 1.45
C VAL A 176 -3.98 -16.63 2.54
N ASP A 177 -3.00 -17.45 2.17
CA ASP A 177 -2.16 -18.20 3.11
C ASP A 177 -1.10 -17.32 3.81
N GLU A 178 -0.92 -16.08 3.35
CA GLU A 178 0.04 -15.13 3.93
C GLU A 178 -0.62 -14.14 4.90
N VAL A 179 -1.94 -14.18 5.08
CA VAL A 179 -2.71 -13.21 5.85
C VAL A 179 -3.44 -13.84 7.03
N THR A 180 -3.68 -13.04 8.07
CA THR A 180 -4.42 -13.45 9.28
C THR A 180 -5.41 -12.36 9.68
N PRO A 181 -6.44 -12.08 8.85
CA PRO A 181 -7.40 -11.04 9.17
C PRO A 181 -8.26 -11.40 10.37
N ILE A 182 -8.66 -10.39 11.12
CA ILE A 182 -9.61 -10.52 12.22
C ILE A 182 -10.99 -9.99 11.82
N SER A 183 -12.03 -10.42 12.52
CA SER A 183 -13.36 -9.78 12.46
C SER A 183 -13.43 -8.60 13.42
N ASP A 184 -13.95 -7.46 12.95
CA ASP A 184 -14.21 -6.27 13.74
C ASP A 184 -15.46 -5.53 13.24
N VAL A 185 -15.74 -4.35 13.81
CA VAL A 185 -16.92 -3.52 13.44
C VAL A 185 -16.94 -3.08 11.97
N ARG A 186 -15.81 -3.19 11.25
CA ARG A 186 -15.67 -2.77 9.84
C ARG A 186 -15.92 -3.90 8.86
N GLY A 187 -15.68 -5.15 9.27
CA GLY A 187 -15.89 -6.32 8.41
C GLY A 187 -15.44 -7.62 9.08
N SER A 188 -15.97 -8.74 8.60
CA SER A 188 -15.56 -10.07 9.05
C SER A 188 -14.21 -10.47 8.45
N ALA A 189 -13.53 -11.43 9.09
CA ALA A 189 -12.33 -12.07 8.57
C ALA A 189 -12.60 -12.70 7.20
N ASP A 190 -13.73 -13.40 7.03
CA ASP A 190 -14.13 -14.04 5.77
C ASP A 190 -14.25 -13.02 4.64
N PHE A 191 -14.87 -11.86 4.92
CA PHE A 191 -14.95 -10.79 3.93
C PHE A 191 -13.57 -10.26 3.54
N ARG A 192 -12.65 -10.12 4.48
CA ARG A 192 -11.27 -9.69 4.20
C ARG A 192 -10.50 -10.73 3.40
N TRP A 193 -10.64 -12.02 3.68
CA TRP A 193 -10.08 -13.09 2.83
C TRP A 193 -10.62 -13.03 1.40
N GLN A 194 -11.93 -12.78 1.26
CA GLN A 194 -12.53 -12.62 -0.06
C GLN A 194 -11.97 -11.40 -0.81
N LEU A 195 -11.71 -10.28 -0.11
CA LEU A 195 -11.08 -9.11 -0.69
C LEU A 195 -9.63 -9.38 -1.12
N VAL A 196 -8.86 -10.11 -0.31
CA VAL A 196 -7.50 -10.54 -0.66
C VAL A 196 -7.50 -11.36 -1.95
N ARG A 197 -8.39 -12.36 -2.08
CA ARG A 197 -8.54 -13.16 -3.30
C ARG A 197 -8.85 -12.29 -4.51
N ASN A 198 -9.84 -11.44 -4.38
CA ASN A 198 -10.44 -10.73 -5.50
C ASN A 198 -9.63 -9.52 -5.97
N VAL A 199 -8.75 -8.95 -5.13
CA VAL A 199 -7.99 -7.75 -5.51
C VAL A 199 -7.04 -8.02 -6.68
N PHE A 200 -6.47 -9.22 -6.78
CA PHE A 200 -5.61 -9.63 -7.89
C PHE A 200 -6.40 -9.72 -9.22
N PHE A 201 -7.57 -10.33 -9.15
CA PHE A 201 -8.49 -10.44 -10.28
C PHE A 201 -8.97 -9.06 -10.75
N LYS A 202 -9.36 -8.20 -9.80
CA LYS A 202 -9.74 -6.81 -10.09
C LYS A 202 -8.60 -6.05 -10.76
N PHE A 203 -7.38 -6.14 -10.25
CA PHE A 203 -6.20 -5.52 -10.83
C PHE A 203 -6.00 -5.95 -12.30
N PHE A 204 -6.07 -7.25 -12.59
CA PHE A 204 -5.93 -7.77 -13.94
C PHE A 204 -6.93 -7.14 -14.91
N TRP A 205 -8.21 -7.15 -14.58
CA TRP A 205 -9.25 -6.64 -15.46
C TRP A 205 -9.21 -5.12 -15.65
N GLU A 206 -8.87 -4.37 -14.63
CA GLU A 206 -8.68 -2.93 -14.73
C GLU A 206 -7.55 -2.57 -15.68
N ARG A 207 -6.41 -3.28 -15.59
CA ARG A 207 -5.25 -3.03 -16.47
C ARG A 207 -5.52 -3.46 -17.90
N ARG A 208 -6.19 -4.58 -18.14
CA ARG A 208 -6.62 -5.00 -19.48
C ARG A 208 -7.62 -4.02 -20.10
N SER A 209 -8.59 -3.56 -19.33
CA SER A 209 -9.59 -2.59 -19.82
C SER A 209 -8.97 -1.23 -20.13
N ALA A 210 -7.96 -0.80 -19.38
CA ALA A 210 -7.23 0.44 -19.64
C ALA A 210 -6.42 0.33 -20.94
N ALA A 211 -5.73 -0.78 -21.17
CA ALA A 211 -4.98 -1.03 -22.41
C ALA A 211 -5.89 -1.05 -23.65
N ALA A 212 -7.08 -1.64 -23.53
CA ALA A 212 -8.05 -1.71 -24.64
C ALA A 212 -8.68 -0.34 -25.01
N LYS A 213 -8.61 0.66 -24.15
CA LYS A 213 -9.10 2.02 -24.43
C LYS A 213 -8.06 2.92 -25.10
N ILE A 214 -6.80 2.50 -25.13
CA ILE A 214 -5.68 3.26 -25.71
C ILE A 214 -5.32 2.72 -27.11
N ALA A 215 -5.73 1.50 -27.42
CA ALA A 215 -5.56 0.86 -28.74
C ALA A 215 -6.73 1.19 -29.68
#